data_57d4573f8ff032a9d3403374410749f6
#
_entry.id   57d4573f8ff032a9d3403374410749f6
#
_cell.length_a   1.000
_cell.length_b   1.000
_cell.length_c   1.000
_cell.angle_alpha   90.00
_cell.angle_beta   90.00
_cell.angle_gamma   90.00
#
_symmetry.space_group_name_H-M   'P 1'
#
loop_
_entity.id
_entity.type
_entity.pdbx_description
1 polymer ?
#
loop_
_entity_poly.entity_id
_entity_poly.type
_entity_poly.pdbx_seq_one_letter_code
_entity_poly.pdbx_strand_id
1 'polypeptide(L)'
;MAEIASSEQKFFTKPLIIIFVTVLIDLIGFGIVIPVLPYYANTEPFSAAPREIGFLVATYSVMQFIFSPILGRLSDRYGRRPVLFISLLGSAAGYAVIGFAATLPLVFLGRIISGVTGGNISTAQAYIADVTSVKDRAKGMGLFGAAFGLGFILGPAIAGLTSKYGIHVPFFIAAALSLVNAIALYFFLPESLKPSMRVDLPKRKNRITEMLDAFKDREFREINIVYFLLVTAFSIMTYAFVLYTAFRFGFTAEQNGFLFAFVGIIAVIVQGVLIGRLVKIFGESKLVIGGCLIMAASLFAIPIVGPATGGMTMLIVVTAALAFGNSAASPSLTSLASRTASEHDQGRALGILQSGGSLARAVGPVVGGLLLNNAANAMDDSTLYRTFWAAAGIMLIAFGVAFYFSRTVKDRSLA
;
A
#
# COMPACT_ATOMS: atom_id res chain seq x y z
N MET A 1 25.06 -6.76 -47.52
CA MET A 1 24.96 -7.08 -46.08
C MET A 1 24.91 -5.73 -45.35
N ALA A 2 23.73 -5.25 -45.03
CA ALA A 2 23.55 -4.01 -44.26
C ALA A 2 23.39 -4.44 -42.81
N GLU A 3 24.36 -4.13 -41.98
CA GLU A 3 24.36 -4.27 -40.53
C GLU A 3 23.17 -3.50 -39.97
N ILE A 4 22.13 -4.24 -39.54
CA ILE A 4 21.06 -3.67 -38.71
C ILE A 4 21.70 -3.48 -37.32
N ALA A 5 22.27 -2.31 -37.10
CA ALA A 5 22.64 -1.86 -35.78
C ALA A 5 21.37 -1.83 -34.93
N SER A 6 21.15 -2.82 -34.09
CA SER A 6 20.15 -2.80 -33.03
C SER A 6 20.55 -1.68 -32.07
N SER A 7 19.97 -0.50 -32.24
CA SER A 7 20.06 0.56 -31.24
C SER A 7 19.49 -0.01 -29.94
N GLU A 8 20.34 -0.30 -28.98
CA GLU A 8 19.92 -0.59 -27.61
C GLU A 8 19.07 0.60 -27.13
N GLN A 9 17.75 0.44 -27.18
CA GLN A 9 16.84 1.46 -26.66
C GLN A 9 17.14 1.61 -25.17
N LYS A 10 17.60 2.79 -24.78
CA LYS A 10 17.87 3.11 -23.38
C LYS A 10 16.60 2.81 -22.56
N PHE A 11 16.71 1.99 -21.54
CA PHE A 11 15.58 1.66 -20.64
C PHE A 11 14.93 2.92 -20.05
N PHE A 12 15.73 3.88 -19.59
CA PHE A 12 15.24 5.15 -19.03
C PHE A 12 14.86 6.13 -20.17
N THR A 13 13.62 6.01 -20.64
CA THR A 13 13.03 6.97 -21.57
C THR A 13 12.40 8.15 -20.82
N LYS A 14 12.25 9.30 -21.50
CA LYS A 14 11.56 10.48 -20.91
C LYS A 14 10.18 10.14 -20.36
N PRO A 15 9.28 9.43 -21.10
CA PRO A 15 7.97 9.04 -20.57
C PRO A 15 8.06 8.19 -19.32
N LEU A 16 9.00 7.24 -19.26
CA LEU A 16 9.17 6.35 -18.10
C LEU A 16 9.64 7.12 -16.85
N ILE A 17 10.54 8.10 -17.02
CA ILE A 17 10.99 8.95 -15.90
C ILE A 17 9.84 9.82 -15.40
N ILE A 18 9.08 10.43 -16.30
CA ILE A 18 7.99 11.33 -15.94
C ILE A 18 6.90 10.55 -15.18
N ILE A 19 6.47 9.39 -15.70
CA ILE A 19 5.46 8.59 -15.00
C ILE A 19 5.97 8.07 -13.66
N PHE A 20 7.26 7.72 -13.53
CA PHE A 20 7.87 7.34 -12.26
C PHE A 20 7.78 8.49 -11.23
N VAL A 21 8.16 9.71 -11.62
CA VAL A 21 8.08 10.90 -10.76
C VAL A 21 6.62 11.19 -10.39
N THR A 22 5.71 11.09 -11.36
CA THR A 22 4.26 11.26 -11.12
C THR A 22 3.74 10.28 -10.07
N VAL A 23 4.06 9.00 -10.20
CA VAL A 23 3.67 7.97 -9.24
C VAL A 23 4.32 8.20 -7.87
N LEU A 24 5.60 8.58 -7.85
CA LEU A 24 6.31 8.87 -6.61
C LEU A 24 5.65 10.03 -5.84
N ILE A 25 5.33 11.13 -6.51
CA ILE A 25 4.67 12.29 -5.86
C ILE A 25 3.28 11.90 -5.35
N ASP A 26 2.51 11.13 -6.11
CA ASP A 26 1.18 10.67 -5.69
C ASP A 26 1.27 9.77 -4.43
N LEU A 27 2.26 8.87 -4.40
CA LEU A 27 2.53 7.99 -3.25
C LEU A 27 3.10 8.75 -2.04
N ILE A 28 3.84 9.83 -2.23
CA ILE A 28 4.23 10.75 -1.15
C ILE A 28 2.97 11.37 -0.54
N GLY A 29 2.04 11.88 -1.36
CA GLY A 29 0.76 12.43 -0.89
C GLY A 29 -0.04 11.41 -0.07
N PHE A 30 -0.13 10.17 -0.55
CA PHE A 30 -0.74 9.07 0.20
C PHE A 30 -0.01 8.79 1.53
N GLY A 31 1.33 8.76 1.50
CA GLY A 31 2.17 8.51 2.67
C GLY A 31 2.07 9.59 3.75
N ILE A 32 1.85 10.86 3.36
CA ILE A 32 1.60 11.97 4.29
C ILE A 32 0.37 11.71 5.15
N VAL A 33 -0.69 11.16 4.58
CA VAL A 33 -1.97 10.97 5.26
C VAL A 33 -1.89 9.88 6.34
N ILE A 34 -1.06 8.85 6.13
CA ILE A 34 -1.03 7.65 6.98
C ILE A 34 -0.82 7.97 8.47
N PRO A 35 0.25 8.67 8.89
CA PRO A 35 0.48 8.95 10.31
C PRO A 35 -0.38 10.09 10.87
N VAL A 36 -0.87 10.98 10.02
CA VAL A 36 -1.53 12.21 10.47
C VAL A 36 -3.04 12.03 10.61
N LEU A 37 -3.69 11.31 9.68
CA LEU A 37 -5.14 11.24 9.63
C LEU A 37 -5.78 10.64 10.90
N PRO A 38 -5.27 9.52 11.48
CA PRO A 38 -5.85 9.00 12.73
C PRO A 38 -5.71 9.99 13.88
N TYR A 39 -4.56 10.66 13.97
CA TYR A 39 -4.32 11.67 14.99
C TYR A 39 -5.22 12.90 14.78
N TYR A 40 -5.31 13.42 13.56
CA TYR A 40 -6.15 14.54 13.17
C TYR A 40 -7.63 14.33 13.52
N ALA A 41 -8.17 13.14 13.19
CA ALA A 41 -9.54 12.81 13.47
C ALA A 41 -9.81 12.56 14.98
N ASN A 42 -8.80 12.14 15.75
CA ASN A 42 -8.94 11.91 17.20
C ASN A 42 -8.86 13.19 18.05
N THR A 43 -8.36 14.30 17.48
CA THR A 43 -8.23 15.59 18.17
C THR A 43 -9.44 16.50 17.93
N GLU A 44 -9.60 17.55 18.77
CA GLU A 44 -10.58 18.60 18.52
C GLU A 44 -10.37 19.28 17.16
N PRO A 45 -11.43 19.67 16.45
CA PRO A 45 -12.84 19.67 16.88
C PRO A 45 -13.60 18.35 16.61
N PHE A 46 -12.93 17.31 16.06
CA PHE A 46 -13.62 16.09 15.61
C PHE A 46 -13.84 15.10 16.76
N SER A 47 -12.85 14.91 17.61
CA SER A 47 -12.86 13.95 18.73
C SER A 47 -13.47 12.58 18.37
N ALA A 48 -13.12 12.10 17.17
CA ALA A 48 -13.70 10.88 16.59
C ALA A 48 -13.31 9.65 17.40
N ALA A 49 -14.28 8.76 17.61
CA ALA A 49 -14.05 7.49 18.27
C ALA A 49 -13.16 6.56 17.42
N PRO A 50 -12.41 5.59 18.02
CA PRO A 50 -11.54 4.68 17.28
C PRO A 50 -12.25 3.97 16.11
N ARG A 51 -13.51 3.54 16.29
CA ARG A 51 -14.28 2.92 15.21
C ARG A 51 -14.54 3.87 14.03
N GLU A 52 -14.82 5.15 14.29
CA GLU A 52 -15.08 6.16 13.25
C GLU A 52 -13.81 6.45 12.45
N ILE A 53 -12.68 6.53 13.14
CA ILE A 53 -11.37 6.69 12.51
C ILE A 53 -11.04 5.46 11.64
N GLY A 54 -11.35 4.24 12.12
CA GLY A 54 -11.19 3.01 11.35
C GLY A 54 -11.99 3.03 10.05
N PHE A 55 -13.28 3.45 10.11
CA PHE A 55 -14.11 3.64 8.91
C PHE A 55 -13.57 4.76 8.00
N LEU A 56 -13.08 5.86 8.57
CA LEU A 56 -12.50 6.97 7.83
C LEU A 56 -11.27 6.52 7.01
N VAL A 57 -10.37 5.76 7.62
CA VAL A 57 -9.20 5.20 6.94
C VAL A 57 -9.62 4.20 5.87
N ALA A 58 -10.56 3.31 6.16
CA ALA A 58 -11.07 2.31 5.24
C ALA A 58 -11.78 2.91 4.02
N THR A 59 -12.47 4.05 4.19
CA THR A 59 -13.23 4.72 3.12
C THR A 59 -12.38 4.93 1.87
N TYR A 60 -11.16 5.42 2.01
CA TYR A 60 -10.25 5.57 0.87
C TYR A 60 -10.01 4.25 0.14
N SER A 61 -9.69 3.19 0.89
CA SER A 61 -9.35 1.88 0.30
C SER A 61 -10.55 1.20 -0.36
N VAL A 62 -11.75 1.38 0.21
CA VAL A 62 -13.01 0.91 -0.40
C VAL A 62 -13.27 1.63 -1.72
N MET A 63 -13.18 2.96 -1.73
CA MET A 63 -13.36 3.74 -2.95
C MET A 63 -12.29 3.39 -4.00
N GLN A 64 -11.04 3.28 -3.61
CA GLN A 64 -9.95 2.85 -4.49
C GLN A 64 -10.22 1.47 -5.09
N PHE A 65 -10.68 0.50 -4.29
CA PHE A 65 -11.02 -0.84 -4.75
C PHE A 65 -12.14 -0.84 -5.79
N ILE A 66 -13.20 -0.07 -5.54
CA ILE A 66 -14.36 0.04 -6.45
C ILE A 66 -13.98 0.77 -7.75
N PHE A 67 -13.25 1.89 -7.64
CA PHE A 67 -13.00 2.79 -8.77
C PHE A 67 -11.75 2.46 -9.58
N SER A 68 -10.79 1.70 -9.04
CA SER A 68 -9.59 1.29 -9.79
C SER A 68 -9.90 0.58 -11.12
N PRO A 69 -10.83 -0.40 -11.19
CA PRO A 69 -11.22 -1.00 -12.47
C PRO A 69 -12.02 -0.06 -13.38
N ILE A 70 -12.72 0.92 -12.81
CA ILE A 70 -13.47 1.91 -13.58
C ILE A 70 -12.49 2.88 -14.25
N LEU A 71 -11.55 3.43 -13.48
CA LEU A 71 -10.52 4.33 -14.01
C LEU A 71 -9.61 3.62 -15.00
N GLY A 72 -9.26 2.36 -14.77
CA GLY A 72 -8.52 1.54 -15.74
C GLY A 72 -9.25 1.48 -17.09
N ARG A 73 -10.55 1.15 -17.11
CA ARG A 73 -11.37 1.11 -18.35
C ARG A 73 -11.52 2.48 -18.99
N LEU A 74 -11.75 3.53 -18.20
CA LEU A 74 -11.80 4.89 -18.73
C LEU A 74 -10.48 5.27 -19.40
N SER A 75 -9.35 4.85 -18.83
CA SER A 75 -8.04 5.10 -19.40
C SER A 75 -7.76 4.32 -20.69
N ASP A 76 -8.35 3.12 -20.83
CA ASP A 76 -8.30 2.35 -22.08
C ASP A 76 -9.10 3.02 -23.20
N ARG A 77 -10.18 3.71 -22.84
CA ARG A 77 -11.09 4.36 -23.80
C ARG A 77 -10.67 5.79 -24.15
N TYR A 78 -10.35 6.59 -23.16
CA TYR A 78 -10.08 8.03 -23.33
C TYR A 78 -8.59 8.35 -23.41
N GLY A 79 -7.70 7.42 -23.07
CA GLY A 79 -6.28 7.58 -22.97
C GLY A 79 -5.78 7.60 -21.53
N ARG A 80 -4.52 7.25 -21.32
CA ARG A 80 -3.90 7.17 -19.99
C ARG A 80 -3.74 8.55 -19.35
N ARG A 81 -3.19 9.50 -20.14
CA ARG A 81 -2.86 10.84 -19.66
C ARG A 81 -4.06 11.63 -19.14
N PRO A 82 -5.23 11.73 -19.82
CA PRO A 82 -6.39 12.46 -19.30
C PRO A 82 -6.91 11.88 -17.98
N VAL A 83 -6.95 10.56 -17.86
CA VAL A 83 -7.45 9.90 -16.64
C VAL A 83 -6.50 10.13 -15.47
N LEU A 84 -5.19 10.03 -15.67
CA LEU A 84 -4.19 10.35 -14.64
C LEU A 84 -4.29 11.83 -14.23
N PHE A 85 -4.45 12.75 -15.18
CA PHE A 85 -4.58 14.18 -14.90
C PHE A 85 -5.79 14.49 -14.01
N ILE A 86 -6.98 14.00 -14.40
CA ILE A 86 -8.22 14.21 -13.63
C ILE A 86 -8.10 13.57 -12.25
N SER A 87 -7.48 12.40 -12.16
CA SER A 87 -7.25 11.71 -10.89
C SER A 87 -6.36 12.53 -9.95
N LEU A 88 -5.27 13.10 -10.43
CA LEU A 88 -4.39 13.95 -9.61
C LEU A 88 -5.09 15.24 -9.15
N LEU A 89 -5.91 15.86 -10.01
CA LEU A 89 -6.74 17.01 -9.61
C LEU A 89 -7.75 16.63 -8.53
N GLY A 90 -8.38 15.46 -8.66
CA GLY A 90 -9.29 14.95 -7.65
C GLY A 90 -8.59 14.62 -6.33
N SER A 91 -7.36 14.07 -6.37
CA SER A 91 -6.55 13.86 -5.17
C SER A 91 -6.22 15.20 -4.50
N ALA A 92 -5.81 16.21 -5.27
CA ALA A 92 -5.55 17.56 -4.76
C ALA A 92 -6.80 18.16 -4.07
N ALA A 93 -7.97 18.06 -4.73
CA ALA A 93 -9.23 18.51 -4.17
C ALA A 93 -9.61 17.75 -2.88
N GLY A 94 -9.46 16.42 -2.87
CA GLY A 94 -9.75 15.59 -1.71
C GLY A 94 -8.88 15.93 -0.51
N TYR A 95 -7.57 16.13 -0.70
CA TYR A 95 -6.67 16.58 0.37
C TYR A 95 -6.97 17.99 0.84
N ALA A 96 -7.30 18.91 -0.07
CA ALA A 96 -7.73 20.26 0.30
C ALA A 96 -9.01 20.26 1.15
N VAL A 97 -10.01 19.43 0.77
CA VAL A 97 -11.24 19.26 1.56
C VAL A 97 -10.93 18.77 2.97
N ILE A 98 -10.01 17.80 3.13
CA ILE A 98 -9.58 17.33 4.45
C ILE A 98 -8.90 18.46 5.23
N GLY A 99 -7.99 19.22 4.59
CA GLY A 99 -7.26 20.30 5.24
C GLY A 99 -8.16 21.46 5.73
N PHE A 100 -9.26 21.75 5.02
CA PHE A 100 -10.27 22.76 5.41
C PHE A 100 -11.44 22.19 6.22
N ALA A 101 -11.44 20.90 6.54
CA ALA A 101 -12.59 20.29 7.19
C ALA A 101 -12.82 20.86 8.60
N ALA A 102 -14.02 21.35 8.84
CA ALA A 102 -14.48 21.77 10.16
C ALA A 102 -15.34 20.68 10.85
N THR A 103 -15.73 19.64 10.13
CA THR A 103 -16.59 18.55 10.62
C THR A 103 -16.11 17.20 10.12
N LEU A 104 -16.35 16.15 10.89
CA LEU A 104 -15.96 14.79 10.51
C LEU A 104 -16.56 14.33 9.16
N PRO A 105 -17.83 14.62 8.81
CA PRO A 105 -18.36 14.31 7.47
C PRO A 105 -17.58 14.94 6.32
N LEU A 106 -17.00 16.14 6.47
CA LEU A 106 -16.13 16.73 5.45
C LEU A 106 -14.82 15.97 5.31
N VAL A 107 -14.26 15.45 6.40
CA VAL A 107 -13.09 14.57 6.33
C VAL A 107 -13.42 13.30 5.57
N PHE A 108 -14.59 12.68 5.81
CA PHE A 108 -15.09 11.53 5.04
C PHE A 108 -15.26 11.86 3.55
N LEU A 109 -15.84 13.03 3.23
CA LEU A 109 -15.99 13.48 1.84
C LEU A 109 -14.64 13.59 1.14
N GLY A 110 -13.64 14.19 1.78
CA GLY A 110 -12.28 14.26 1.24
C GLY A 110 -11.66 12.87 1.03
N ARG A 111 -11.91 11.91 1.94
CA ARG A 111 -11.48 10.52 1.78
C ARG A 111 -12.17 9.80 0.63
N ILE A 112 -13.47 10.05 0.42
CA ILE A 112 -14.21 9.52 -0.73
C ILE A 112 -13.61 10.05 -2.03
N ILE A 113 -13.45 11.37 -2.16
CA ILE A 113 -12.87 12.00 -3.36
C ILE A 113 -11.48 11.44 -3.64
N SER A 114 -10.58 11.47 -2.63
CA SER A 114 -9.21 10.95 -2.78
C SER A 114 -9.18 9.45 -3.09
N GLY A 115 -10.11 8.67 -2.54
CA GLY A 115 -10.20 7.22 -2.78
C GLY A 115 -10.69 6.89 -4.19
N VAL A 116 -11.71 7.61 -4.69
CA VAL A 116 -12.20 7.49 -6.08
C VAL A 116 -11.07 7.77 -7.05
N THR A 117 -10.35 8.86 -6.85
CA THR A 117 -9.25 9.30 -7.73
C THR A 117 -7.97 8.52 -7.53
N GLY A 118 -7.70 8.00 -6.31
CA GLY A 118 -6.57 7.11 -6.01
C GLY A 118 -6.64 5.74 -6.69
N GLY A 119 -7.75 5.41 -7.36
CA GLY A 119 -7.84 4.25 -8.26
C GLY A 119 -6.96 4.35 -9.53
N ASN A 120 -6.24 5.46 -9.72
CA ASN A 120 -5.33 5.73 -10.84
C ASN A 120 -4.10 4.81 -10.90
N ILE A 121 -3.79 4.08 -9.84
CA ILE A 121 -2.66 3.13 -9.77
C ILE A 121 -2.70 2.14 -10.94
N SER A 122 -3.88 1.62 -11.28
CA SER A 122 -4.04 0.71 -12.42
C SER A 122 -3.72 1.39 -13.76
N THR A 123 -4.08 2.67 -13.91
CA THR A 123 -3.77 3.48 -15.10
C THR A 123 -2.27 3.76 -15.20
N ALA A 124 -1.60 4.08 -14.08
CA ALA A 124 -0.16 4.30 -14.05
C ALA A 124 0.63 3.03 -14.40
N GLN A 125 0.22 1.88 -13.88
CA GLN A 125 0.82 0.59 -14.24
C GLN A 125 0.61 0.26 -15.73
N ALA A 126 -0.58 0.53 -16.28
CA ALA A 126 -0.85 0.37 -17.70
C ALA A 126 0.02 1.31 -18.54
N TYR A 127 0.18 2.58 -18.15
CA TYR A 127 1.07 3.51 -18.82
C TYR A 127 2.52 2.99 -18.86
N ILE A 128 3.05 2.51 -17.72
CA ILE A 128 4.38 1.91 -17.65
C ILE A 128 4.50 0.72 -18.61
N ALA A 129 3.47 -0.14 -18.67
CA ALA A 129 3.44 -1.28 -19.57
C ALA A 129 3.42 -0.86 -21.06
N ASP A 130 2.74 0.25 -21.38
CA ASP A 130 2.64 0.79 -22.75
C ASP A 130 4.00 1.36 -23.23
N VAL A 131 4.80 1.95 -22.33
CA VAL A 131 6.08 2.63 -22.69
C VAL A 131 7.32 1.76 -22.47
N THR A 132 7.14 0.52 -22.01
CA THR A 132 8.24 -0.46 -21.81
C THR A 132 8.11 -1.63 -22.78
N SER A 133 9.26 -2.15 -23.27
CA SER A 133 9.28 -3.39 -24.04
C SER A 133 8.82 -4.60 -23.20
N VAL A 134 8.36 -5.67 -23.82
CA VAL A 134 7.99 -6.90 -23.12
C VAL A 134 9.14 -7.41 -22.25
N LYS A 135 10.39 -7.33 -22.74
CA LYS A 135 11.60 -7.70 -22.01
C LYS A 135 11.87 -6.84 -20.77
N ASP A 136 11.55 -5.55 -20.82
CA ASP A 136 11.85 -4.59 -19.76
C ASP A 136 10.64 -4.29 -18.87
N ARG A 137 9.47 -4.89 -19.15
CA ARG A 137 8.22 -4.64 -18.38
C ARG A 137 8.39 -4.96 -16.90
N ALA A 138 9.09 -6.05 -16.57
CA ALA A 138 9.36 -6.38 -15.17
C ALA A 138 10.21 -5.32 -14.47
N LYS A 139 11.21 -4.75 -15.16
CA LYS A 139 12.01 -3.62 -14.61
C LYS A 139 11.15 -2.37 -14.45
N GLY A 140 10.27 -2.07 -15.41
CA GLY A 140 9.32 -0.95 -15.32
C GLY A 140 8.39 -1.07 -14.12
N MET A 141 7.84 -2.25 -13.87
CA MET A 141 7.03 -2.52 -12.66
C MET A 141 7.87 -2.46 -11.37
N GLY A 142 9.16 -2.80 -11.44
CA GLY A 142 10.11 -2.60 -10.34
C GLY A 142 10.26 -1.13 -9.96
N LEU A 143 10.27 -0.20 -10.93
CA LEU A 143 10.25 1.24 -10.64
C LEU A 143 8.98 1.68 -9.88
N PHE A 144 7.82 1.10 -10.22
CA PHE A 144 6.59 1.35 -9.48
C PHE A 144 6.73 0.92 -8.01
N GLY A 145 7.32 -0.25 -7.74
CA GLY A 145 7.65 -0.71 -6.38
C GLY A 145 8.62 0.22 -5.66
N ALA A 146 9.64 0.74 -6.35
CA ALA A 146 10.60 1.70 -5.80
C ALA A 146 9.91 3.04 -5.44
N ALA A 147 9.00 3.54 -6.30
CA ALA A 147 8.20 4.72 -5.99
C ALA A 147 7.34 4.51 -4.73
N PHE A 148 6.76 3.31 -4.58
CA PHE A 148 5.99 2.93 -3.39
C PHE A 148 6.86 2.99 -2.12
N GLY A 149 8.05 2.38 -2.15
CA GLY A 149 9.00 2.41 -1.03
C GLY A 149 9.43 3.82 -0.65
N LEU A 150 9.82 4.64 -1.64
CA LEU A 150 10.21 6.03 -1.42
C LEU A 150 9.05 6.90 -0.91
N GLY A 151 7.84 6.70 -1.43
CA GLY A 151 6.64 7.39 -0.97
C GLY A 151 6.33 7.11 0.50
N PHE A 152 6.52 5.87 0.94
CA PHE A 152 6.36 5.44 2.35
C PHE A 152 7.46 5.93 3.29
N ILE A 153 8.58 6.43 2.78
CA ILE A 153 9.61 7.12 3.59
C ILE A 153 9.34 8.62 3.61
N LEU A 154 9.26 9.21 2.41
CA LEU A 154 9.19 10.66 2.26
C LEU A 154 7.85 11.23 2.73
N GLY A 155 6.75 10.50 2.50
CA GLY A 155 5.42 10.92 2.93
C GLY A 155 5.32 11.13 4.43
N PRO A 156 5.54 10.10 5.26
CA PRO A 156 5.53 10.23 6.71
C PRO A 156 6.58 11.22 7.25
N ALA A 157 7.77 11.30 6.65
CA ALA A 157 8.78 12.27 7.05
C ALA A 157 8.31 13.71 6.81
N ILE A 158 7.73 14.01 5.64
CA ILE A 158 7.14 15.31 5.33
C ILE A 158 5.98 15.60 6.28
N ALA A 159 5.12 14.61 6.53
CA ALA A 159 4.00 14.74 7.46
C ALA A 159 4.48 15.11 8.87
N GLY A 160 5.49 14.42 9.40
CA GLY A 160 6.10 14.73 10.69
C GLY A 160 6.66 16.14 10.74
N LEU A 161 7.53 16.50 9.78
CA LEU A 161 8.17 17.82 9.72
C LEU A 161 7.18 18.98 9.61
N THR A 162 6.03 18.76 9.00
CA THR A 162 5.06 19.84 8.69
C THR A 162 3.92 19.92 9.68
N SER A 163 3.60 18.84 10.42
CA SER A 163 2.55 18.81 11.43
C SER A 163 2.79 19.78 12.60
N LYS A 164 4.04 20.15 12.88
CA LYS A 164 4.39 21.17 13.89
C LYS A 164 3.88 22.58 13.56
N TYR A 165 3.58 22.86 12.30
CA TYR A 165 3.00 24.14 11.87
C TYR A 165 1.47 24.14 11.92
N GLY A 166 0.86 23.01 12.30
CA GLY A 166 -0.56 22.76 12.41
C GLY A 166 -0.91 21.39 11.84
N ILE A 167 -1.79 20.67 12.54
CA ILE A 167 -2.16 19.29 12.20
C ILE A 167 -2.82 19.15 10.81
N HIS A 168 -3.40 20.22 10.27
CA HIS A 168 -4.00 20.29 8.93
C HIS A 168 -2.98 20.59 7.82
N VAL A 169 -1.80 21.17 8.16
CA VAL A 169 -0.78 21.58 7.18
C VAL A 169 -0.30 20.44 6.27
N PRO A 170 -0.05 19.23 6.76
CA PRO A 170 0.32 18.09 5.91
C PRO A 170 -0.68 17.82 4.78
N PHE A 171 -1.98 18.01 5.01
CA PHE A 171 -2.99 17.82 3.96
C PHE A 171 -2.92 18.89 2.87
N PHE A 172 -2.63 20.15 3.23
CA PHE A 172 -2.40 21.21 2.24
C PHE A 172 -1.14 20.95 1.42
N ILE A 173 -0.08 20.41 2.02
CA ILE A 173 1.13 20.03 1.30
C ILE A 173 0.83 18.87 0.34
N ALA A 174 0.09 17.85 0.78
CA ALA A 174 -0.34 16.77 -0.11
C ALA A 174 -1.21 17.29 -1.27
N ALA A 175 -2.12 18.25 -1.01
CA ALA A 175 -2.92 18.91 -2.03
C ALA A 175 -2.05 19.68 -3.03
N ALA A 176 -1.11 20.48 -2.54
CA ALA A 176 -0.19 21.25 -3.37
C ALA A 176 0.71 20.33 -4.23
N LEU A 177 1.27 19.26 -3.64
CA LEU A 177 2.06 18.27 -4.36
C LEU A 177 1.24 17.59 -5.46
N SER A 178 0.00 17.18 -5.18
CA SER A 178 -0.88 16.58 -6.18
C SER A 178 -1.24 17.56 -7.29
N LEU A 179 -1.47 18.83 -6.98
CA LEU A 179 -1.75 19.88 -7.98
C LEU A 179 -0.54 20.14 -8.86
N VAL A 180 0.64 20.32 -8.27
CA VAL A 180 1.90 20.52 -9.02
C VAL A 180 2.18 19.30 -9.90
N ASN A 181 1.95 18.09 -9.39
CA ASN A 181 2.07 16.85 -10.14
C ASN A 181 1.10 16.80 -11.33
N ALA A 182 -0.16 17.22 -11.14
CA ALA A 182 -1.15 17.30 -12.22
C ALA A 182 -0.70 18.28 -13.31
N ILE A 183 -0.21 19.46 -12.92
CA ILE A 183 0.31 20.47 -13.83
C ILE A 183 1.53 19.92 -14.61
N ALA A 184 2.49 19.31 -13.89
CA ALA A 184 3.67 18.72 -14.50
C ALA A 184 3.29 17.60 -15.48
N LEU A 185 2.38 16.71 -15.08
CA LEU A 185 1.86 15.64 -15.93
C LEU A 185 1.22 16.22 -17.20
N TYR A 186 0.41 17.29 -17.07
CA TYR A 186 -0.25 17.91 -18.21
C TYR A 186 0.74 18.45 -19.23
N PHE A 187 1.84 19.05 -18.83
CA PHE A 187 2.81 19.62 -19.78
C PHE A 187 3.84 18.60 -20.29
N PHE A 188 4.23 17.64 -19.47
CA PHE A 188 5.40 16.81 -19.76
C PHE A 188 5.08 15.36 -20.11
N LEU A 189 3.93 14.78 -19.66
CA LEU A 189 3.63 13.38 -19.93
C LEU A 189 2.96 13.24 -21.31
N PRO A 190 3.58 12.56 -22.30
CA PRO A 190 2.91 12.25 -23.55
C PRO A 190 1.82 11.22 -23.37
N GLU A 191 0.83 11.14 -24.27
CA GLU A 191 -0.13 10.05 -24.30
C GLU A 191 0.54 8.76 -24.79
N SER A 192 0.37 7.67 -24.03
CA SER A 192 0.92 6.36 -24.41
C SER A 192 0.00 5.56 -25.33
N LEU A 193 -1.30 5.75 -25.21
CA LEU A 193 -2.31 4.99 -25.96
C LEU A 193 -2.74 5.74 -27.22
N LYS A 194 -2.26 5.28 -28.39
CA LYS A 194 -2.64 5.86 -29.69
C LYS A 194 -4.15 5.76 -29.92
N PRO A 195 -4.81 6.75 -30.55
CA PRO A 195 -6.25 6.71 -30.82
C PRO A 195 -6.73 5.45 -31.56
N SER A 196 -5.89 4.90 -32.45
CA SER A 196 -6.17 3.66 -33.19
C SER A 196 -6.12 2.40 -32.32
N MET A 197 -5.54 2.46 -31.13
CA MET A 197 -5.46 1.37 -30.16
C MET A 197 -6.52 1.49 -29.06
N ARG A 198 -7.31 2.57 -29.07
CA ARG A 198 -8.43 2.76 -28.16
C ARG A 198 -9.55 1.85 -28.58
N VAL A 199 -9.76 0.79 -27.87
CA VAL A 199 -10.77 -0.23 -28.20
C VAL A 199 -12.02 0.05 -27.38
N ASP A 200 -13.19 0.00 -28.04
CA ASP A 200 -14.43 -0.31 -27.34
C ASP A 200 -14.30 -1.76 -26.84
N LEU A 201 -13.93 -1.88 -25.58
CA LEU A 201 -13.54 -3.16 -25.02
C LEU A 201 -14.69 -4.16 -25.09
N PRO A 202 -14.45 -5.36 -25.62
CA PRO A 202 -15.39 -6.46 -25.50
C PRO A 202 -15.71 -6.65 -24.00
N LYS A 203 -16.94 -7.04 -23.69
CA LYS A 203 -17.37 -7.32 -22.31
C LYS A 203 -16.39 -8.31 -21.69
N ARG A 204 -15.39 -7.79 -20.97
CA ARG A 204 -14.48 -8.64 -20.18
C ARG A 204 -15.33 -9.46 -19.22
N LYS A 205 -15.02 -10.72 -19.05
CA LYS A 205 -15.60 -11.57 -18.01
C LYS A 205 -15.62 -10.80 -16.69
N ASN A 206 -16.71 -10.94 -15.96
CA ASN A 206 -16.86 -10.25 -14.67
C ASN A 206 -15.61 -10.55 -13.81
N ARG A 207 -14.96 -9.52 -13.27
CA ARG A 207 -13.73 -9.68 -12.44
C ARG A 207 -13.93 -10.70 -11.32
N ILE A 208 -15.15 -10.77 -10.77
CA ILE A 208 -15.50 -11.77 -9.75
C ILE A 208 -15.34 -13.18 -10.32
N THR A 209 -15.82 -13.41 -11.56
CA THR A 209 -15.68 -14.71 -12.22
C THR A 209 -14.20 -15.03 -12.52
N GLU A 210 -13.43 -14.03 -12.96
CA GLU A 210 -11.99 -14.20 -13.21
C GLU A 210 -11.22 -14.48 -11.92
N MET A 211 -11.58 -13.82 -10.82
CA MET A 211 -11.01 -14.11 -9.49
C MET A 211 -11.37 -15.54 -9.06
N LEU A 212 -12.64 -15.92 -9.14
CA LEU A 212 -13.09 -17.26 -8.77
C LEU A 212 -12.41 -18.35 -9.59
N ASP A 213 -12.21 -18.11 -10.90
CA ASP A 213 -11.48 -19.04 -11.76
C ASP A 213 -9.99 -19.16 -11.36
N ALA A 214 -9.35 -18.05 -11.04
CA ALA A 214 -7.96 -18.06 -10.57
C ALA A 214 -7.81 -18.76 -9.21
N PHE A 215 -8.81 -18.66 -8.33
CA PHE A 215 -8.82 -19.36 -7.05
C PHE A 215 -9.06 -20.88 -7.16
N LYS A 216 -9.34 -21.42 -8.35
CA LYS A 216 -9.36 -22.87 -8.58
C LYS A 216 -7.94 -23.47 -8.52
N ASP A 217 -6.93 -22.72 -8.92
CA ASP A 217 -5.55 -23.10 -8.69
C ASP A 217 -5.23 -23.01 -7.19
N ARG A 218 -4.85 -24.15 -6.60
CA ARG A 218 -4.61 -24.27 -5.17
C ARG A 218 -3.44 -23.42 -4.72
N GLU A 219 -2.35 -23.46 -5.47
CA GLU A 219 -1.11 -22.76 -5.13
C GLU A 219 -1.32 -21.25 -5.16
N PHE A 220 -1.93 -20.75 -6.23
CA PHE A 220 -2.28 -19.35 -6.36
C PHE A 220 -3.24 -18.88 -5.27
N ARG A 221 -4.24 -19.70 -4.91
CA ARG A 221 -5.19 -19.40 -3.83
C ARG A 221 -4.50 -19.26 -2.48
N GLU A 222 -3.62 -20.22 -2.12
CA GLU A 222 -2.92 -20.20 -0.84
C GLU A 222 -2.00 -18.97 -0.71
N ILE A 223 -1.28 -18.59 -1.77
CA ILE A 223 -0.47 -17.37 -1.83
C ILE A 223 -1.34 -16.12 -1.63
N ASN A 224 -2.49 -16.03 -2.31
CA ASN A 224 -3.40 -14.89 -2.16
C ASN A 224 -4.00 -14.80 -0.76
N ILE A 225 -4.35 -15.92 -0.12
CA ILE A 225 -4.84 -15.94 1.27
C ILE A 225 -3.74 -15.40 2.20
N VAL A 226 -2.50 -15.89 2.09
CA VAL A 226 -1.39 -15.41 2.92
C VAL A 226 -1.16 -13.92 2.70
N TYR A 227 -1.18 -13.45 1.45
CA TYR A 227 -1.01 -12.04 1.12
C TYR A 227 -2.15 -11.18 1.69
N PHE A 228 -3.39 -11.62 1.56
CA PHE A 228 -4.55 -10.94 2.13
C PHE A 228 -4.44 -10.81 3.66
N LEU A 229 -4.10 -11.90 4.36
CA LEU A 229 -3.93 -11.91 5.81
C LEU A 229 -2.77 -11.00 6.25
N LEU A 230 -1.64 -11.06 5.55
CA LEU A 230 -0.47 -10.21 5.81
C LEU A 230 -0.83 -8.72 5.67
N VAL A 231 -1.45 -8.34 4.57
CA VAL A 231 -1.85 -6.94 4.32
C VAL A 231 -2.93 -6.50 5.31
N THR A 232 -3.86 -7.39 5.71
CA THR A 232 -4.89 -7.09 6.73
C THR A 232 -4.24 -6.80 8.07
N ALA A 233 -3.36 -7.68 8.57
CA ALA A 233 -2.68 -7.50 9.84
C ALA A 233 -1.79 -6.24 9.84
N PHE A 234 -1.06 -6.00 8.75
CA PHE A 234 -0.26 -4.78 8.58
C PHE A 234 -1.13 -3.52 8.57
N SER A 235 -2.32 -3.57 7.96
CA SER A 235 -3.25 -2.44 7.91
C SER A 235 -3.92 -2.17 9.27
N ILE A 236 -4.25 -3.22 10.04
CA ILE A 236 -4.68 -3.08 11.44
C ILE A 236 -3.59 -2.37 12.23
N MET A 237 -2.35 -2.85 12.11
CA MET A 237 -1.20 -2.27 12.81
C MET A 237 -1.00 -0.82 12.41
N THR A 238 -0.92 -0.50 11.13
CA THR A 238 -0.67 0.87 10.64
C THR A 238 -1.69 1.87 11.17
N TYR A 239 -2.96 1.47 11.25
CA TYR A 239 -4.03 2.27 11.83
C TYR A 239 -3.90 2.39 13.35
N ALA A 240 -3.80 1.25 14.04
CA ALA A 240 -3.81 1.19 15.51
C ALA A 240 -2.54 1.79 16.14
N PHE A 241 -1.42 1.73 15.43
CA PHE A 241 -0.11 2.11 15.94
C PHE A 241 0.00 3.61 16.25
N VAL A 242 -0.61 4.46 15.42
CA VAL A 242 -0.66 5.92 15.65
C VAL A 242 -1.41 6.23 16.95
N LEU A 243 -2.57 5.59 17.15
CA LEU A 243 -3.39 5.78 18.35
C LEU A 243 -2.71 5.18 19.58
N TYR A 244 -2.07 4.01 19.44
CA TYR A 244 -1.29 3.36 20.51
C TYR A 244 -0.14 4.25 20.98
N THR A 245 0.66 4.79 20.07
CA THR A 245 1.82 5.63 20.44
C THR A 245 1.38 6.96 21.07
N ALA A 246 0.29 7.55 20.59
CA ALA A 246 -0.31 8.72 21.22
C ALA A 246 -0.81 8.41 22.64
N PHE A 247 -1.53 7.29 22.83
CA PHE A 247 -2.09 6.88 24.11
C PHE A 247 -0.99 6.45 25.12
N ARG A 248 -0.05 5.61 24.68
CA ARG A 248 0.92 4.95 25.58
C ARG A 248 2.15 5.82 25.86
N PHE A 249 2.61 6.60 24.87
CA PHE A 249 3.83 7.38 24.91
C PHE A 249 3.60 8.90 24.83
N GLY A 250 2.37 9.35 24.60
CA GLY A 250 2.07 10.76 24.38
C GLY A 250 2.65 11.32 23.08
N PHE A 251 2.85 10.46 22.05
CA PHE A 251 3.45 10.90 20.80
C PHE A 251 2.57 11.89 20.05
N THR A 252 3.22 12.90 19.50
CA THR A 252 2.64 13.83 18.54
C THR A 252 2.60 13.22 17.13
N ALA A 253 1.90 13.90 16.22
CA ALA A 253 1.90 13.55 14.80
C ALA A 253 3.32 13.62 14.19
N GLU A 254 4.18 14.53 14.66
CA GLU A 254 5.57 14.67 14.26
C GLU A 254 6.37 13.41 14.60
N GLN A 255 6.32 12.96 15.84
CA GLN A 255 7.03 11.77 16.31
C GLN A 255 6.57 10.50 15.61
N ASN A 256 5.25 10.38 15.38
CA ASN A 256 4.68 9.30 14.57
C ASN A 256 5.18 9.35 13.13
N GLY A 257 5.25 10.54 12.51
CA GLY A 257 5.79 10.72 11.17
C GLY A 257 7.23 10.20 11.05
N PHE A 258 8.10 10.53 11.99
CA PHE A 258 9.47 10.01 12.02
C PHE A 258 9.56 8.51 12.25
N LEU A 259 8.68 7.95 13.08
CA LEU A 259 8.66 6.51 13.34
C LEU A 259 8.22 5.73 12.08
N PHE A 260 7.23 6.22 11.34
CA PHE A 260 6.86 5.61 10.05
C PHE A 260 7.93 5.82 8.97
N ALA A 261 8.63 6.95 8.95
CA ALA A 261 9.79 7.15 8.08
C ALA A 261 10.91 6.13 8.39
N PHE A 262 11.16 5.83 9.67
CA PHE A 262 12.09 4.78 10.09
C PHE A 262 11.67 3.40 9.58
N VAL A 263 10.38 3.04 9.68
CA VAL A 263 9.83 1.82 9.08
C VAL A 263 10.09 1.77 7.57
N GLY A 264 9.88 2.90 6.88
CA GLY A 264 10.14 3.04 5.46
C GLY A 264 11.62 2.85 5.10
N ILE A 265 12.54 3.41 5.89
CA ILE A 265 14.00 3.21 5.69
C ILE A 265 14.37 1.74 5.79
N ILE A 266 13.85 1.01 6.79
CA ILE A 266 14.07 -0.43 6.91
C ILE A 266 13.53 -1.16 5.67
N ALA A 267 12.33 -0.79 5.21
CA ALA A 267 11.74 -1.39 4.02
C ALA A 267 12.63 -1.20 2.79
N VAL A 268 13.18 -0.01 2.56
CA VAL A 268 14.10 0.25 1.43
C VAL A 268 15.40 -0.54 1.57
N ILE A 269 15.98 -0.61 2.76
CA ILE A 269 17.21 -1.41 2.98
C ILE A 269 16.92 -2.88 2.70
N VAL A 270 15.83 -3.43 3.25
CA VAL A 270 15.51 -4.85 3.08
C VAL A 270 15.14 -5.16 1.63
N GLN A 271 14.24 -4.41 1.02
CA GLN A 271 13.75 -4.68 -0.34
C GLN A 271 14.74 -4.25 -1.42
N GLY A 272 15.51 -3.19 -1.21
CA GLY A 272 16.47 -2.68 -2.20
C GLY A 272 17.82 -3.37 -2.16
N VAL A 273 18.30 -3.75 -0.96
CA VAL A 273 19.67 -4.25 -0.78
C VAL A 273 19.70 -5.73 -0.38
N LEU A 274 18.87 -6.12 0.60
CA LEU A 274 19.00 -7.43 1.24
C LEU A 274 18.18 -8.51 0.57
N ILE A 275 17.00 -8.20 0.01
CA ILE A 275 16.03 -9.19 -0.46
C ILE A 275 16.63 -10.16 -1.49
N GLY A 276 17.45 -9.67 -2.43
CA GLY A 276 18.07 -10.51 -3.44
C GLY A 276 19.03 -11.54 -2.85
N ARG A 277 19.78 -11.17 -1.79
CA ARG A 277 20.66 -12.09 -1.05
C ARG A 277 19.86 -13.06 -0.20
N LEU A 278 18.85 -12.57 0.51
CA LEU A 278 17.98 -13.38 1.37
C LEU A 278 17.24 -14.44 0.57
N VAL A 279 16.71 -14.10 -0.62
CA VAL A 279 16.05 -15.03 -1.52
C VAL A 279 17.03 -16.11 -2.01
N LYS A 280 18.28 -15.76 -2.34
CA LYS A 280 19.29 -16.73 -2.76
C LYS A 280 19.67 -17.71 -1.64
N ILE A 281 19.70 -17.25 -0.38
CA ILE A 281 20.13 -18.07 0.77
C ILE A 281 18.97 -18.93 1.28
N PHE A 282 17.81 -18.34 1.48
CA PHE A 282 16.68 -18.98 2.16
C PHE A 282 15.56 -19.45 1.21
N GLY A 283 15.44 -18.85 0.03
CA GLY A 283 14.30 -19.03 -0.86
C GLY A 283 13.07 -18.21 -0.44
N GLU A 284 12.18 -17.95 -1.39
CA GLU A 284 10.99 -17.10 -1.18
C GLU A 284 10.04 -17.67 -0.13
N SER A 285 9.74 -18.97 -0.19
CA SER A 285 8.80 -19.62 0.74
C SER A 285 9.24 -19.52 2.20
N LYS A 286 10.54 -19.69 2.50
CA LYS A 286 11.05 -19.57 3.86
C LYS A 286 11.04 -18.10 4.33
N LEU A 287 11.25 -17.13 3.42
CA LEU A 287 11.13 -15.71 3.73
C LEU A 287 9.70 -15.31 4.07
N VAL A 288 8.71 -15.88 3.39
CA VAL A 288 7.30 -15.69 3.74
C VAL A 288 7.00 -16.23 5.13
N ILE A 289 7.40 -17.49 5.39
CA ILE A 289 7.17 -18.15 6.69
C ILE A 289 7.85 -17.37 7.83
N GLY A 290 9.15 -17.06 7.68
CA GLY A 290 9.91 -16.31 8.68
C GLY A 290 9.37 -14.90 8.88
N GLY A 291 9.01 -14.22 7.79
CA GLY A 291 8.41 -12.88 7.84
C GLY A 291 7.07 -12.86 8.56
N CYS A 292 6.18 -13.82 8.29
CA CYS A 292 4.92 -13.96 9.02
C CYS A 292 5.13 -14.20 10.52
N LEU A 293 6.09 -15.06 10.89
CA LEU A 293 6.41 -15.34 12.29
C LEU A 293 6.98 -14.13 13.01
N ILE A 294 7.93 -13.41 12.38
CA ILE A 294 8.51 -12.18 12.93
C ILE A 294 7.42 -11.12 13.13
N MET A 295 6.53 -10.95 12.14
CA MET A 295 5.40 -10.03 12.27
C MET A 295 4.44 -10.44 13.39
N ALA A 296 4.11 -11.73 13.54
CA ALA A 296 3.27 -12.22 14.62
C ALA A 296 3.88 -11.92 15.98
N ALA A 297 5.16 -12.21 16.17
CA ALA A 297 5.89 -11.93 17.41
C ALA A 297 5.95 -10.43 17.71
N SER A 298 6.22 -9.60 16.72
CA SER A 298 6.24 -8.15 16.86
C SER A 298 4.87 -7.57 17.23
N LEU A 299 3.80 -8.01 16.56
CA LEU A 299 2.44 -7.58 16.86
C LEU A 299 1.98 -8.04 18.25
N PHE A 300 2.42 -9.21 18.70
CA PHE A 300 2.16 -9.67 20.05
C PHE A 300 2.88 -8.81 21.10
N ALA A 301 4.11 -8.39 20.81
CA ALA A 301 4.94 -7.61 21.73
C ALA A 301 4.52 -6.12 21.82
N ILE A 302 4.05 -5.50 20.71
CA ILE A 302 3.73 -4.06 20.66
C ILE A 302 2.88 -3.59 21.85
N PRO A 303 1.73 -4.17 22.21
CA PRO A 303 0.89 -3.64 23.27
C PRO A 303 1.50 -3.80 24.66
N ILE A 304 2.52 -4.65 24.83
CA ILE A 304 3.25 -4.85 26.09
C ILE A 304 4.27 -3.72 26.30
N VAL A 305 4.77 -3.13 25.19
CA VAL A 305 5.78 -2.07 25.24
C VAL A 305 5.13 -0.76 25.70
N GLY A 306 5.77 -0.11 26.68
CA GLY A 306 5.36 1.17 27.23
C GLY A 306 6.54 1.88 27.88
N PRO A 307 6.37 3.11 28.38
CA PRO A 307 7.45 3.87 29.02
C PRO A 307 8.17 3.10 30.14
N ALA A 308 7.40 2.33 30.95
CA ALA A 308 7.94 1.51 32.03
C ALA A 308 8.37 0.11 31.59
N THR A 309 7.95 -0.36 30.38
CA THR A 309 8.19 -1.71 29.87
C THR A 309 9.04 -1.67 28.60
N GLY A 310 10.30 -1.26 28.74
CA GLY A 310 11.29 -1.21 27.67
C GLY A 310 11.40 0.14 26.93
N GLY A 311 10.44 1.05 27.12
CA GLY A 311 10.49 2.42 26.62
C GLY A 311 10.69 2.54 25.11
N MET A 312 11.32 3.63 24.70
CA MET A 312 11.59 3.95 23.28
C MET A 312 12.47 2.89 22.60
N THR A 313 13.47 2.34 23.31
CA THR A 313 14.38 1.35 22.73
C THR A 313 13.63 0.10 22.29
N MET A 314 12.76 -0.43 23.15
CA MET A 314 11.98 -1.64 22.82
C MET A 314 10.95 -1.36 21.72
N LEU A 315 10.35 -0.16 21.71
CA LEU A 315 9.46 0.28 20.64
C LEU A 315 10.17 0.28 19.28
N ILE A 316 11.37 0.84 19.21
CA ILE A 316 12.18 0.86 17.98
C ILE A 316 12.55 -0.56 17.54
N VAL A 317 12.99 -1.42 18.46
CA VAL A 317 13.38 -2.81 18.14
C VAL A 317 12.20 -3.61 17.61
N VAL A 318 11.04 -3.55 18.27
CA VAL A 318 9.84 -4.29 17.86
C VAL A 318 9.30 -3.76 16.53
N THR A 319 9.32 -2.45 16.34
CA THR A 319 8.90 -1.81 15.08
C THR A 319 9.87 -2.16 13.93
N ALA A 320 11.18 -2.20 14.20
CA ALA A 320 12.18 -2.63 13.23
C ALA A 320 11.98 -4.09 12.81
N ALA A 321 11.74 -4.98 13.76
CA ALA A 321 11.46 -6.39 13.50
C ALA A 321 10.20 -6.56 12.65
N LEU A 322 9.13 -5.84 12.98
CA LEU A 322 7.88 -5.84 12.20
C LEU A 322 8.12 -5.36 10.76
N ALA A 323 8.84 -4.25 10.59
CA ALA A 323 9.18 -3.70 9.28
C ALA A 323 10.01 -4.68 8.45
N PHE A 324 10.99 -5.35 9.07
CA PHE A 324 11.80 -6.38 8.43
C PHE A 324 10.93 -7.57 7.98
N GLY A 325 10.08 -8.09 8.86
CA GLY A 325 9.19 -9.22 8.56
C GLY A 325 8.27 -8.93 7.37
N ASN A 326 7.62 -7.77 7.38
CA ASN A 326 6.76 -7.32 6.26
C ASN A 326 7.55 -7.15 4.95
N SER A 327 8.75 -6.55 5.03
CA SER A 327 9.58 -6.26 3.86
C SER A 327 10.23 -7.51 3.27
N ALA A 328 10.37 -8.58 4.03
CA ALA A 328 10.81 -9.88 3.54
C ALA A 328 9.65 -10.70 2.94
N ALA A 329 8.48 -10.72 3.60
CA ALA A 329 7.36 -11.55 3.19
C ALA A 329 6.59 -11.00 1.98
N SER A 330 6.27 -9.69 1.96
CA SER A 330 5.41 -9.10 0.93
C SER A 330 5.97 -9.22 -0.50
N PRO A 331 7.22 -8.84 -0.80
CA PRO A 331 7.78 -9.02 -2.14
C PRO A 331 7.98 -10.50 -2.50
N SER A 332 8.29 -11.37 -1.53
CA SER A 332 8.40 -12.82 -1.76
C SER A 332 7.06 -13.43 -2.17
N LEU A 333 5.95 -13.02 -1.55
CA LEU A 333 4.60 -13.43 -1.96
C LEU A 333 4.24 -12.93 -3.35
N THR A 334 4.61 -11.70 -3.68
CA THR A 334 4.40 -11.13 -5.02
C THR A 334 5.17 -11.90 -6.09
N SER A 335 6.42 -12.28 -5.80
CA SER A 335 7.24 -13.11 -6.68
C SER A 335 6.66 -14.52 -6.86
N LEU A 336 6.26 -15.17 -5.77
CA LEU A 336 5.60 -16.48 -5.81
C LEU A 336 4.31 -16.43 -6.66
N ALA A 337 3.44 -15.43 -6.44
CA ALA A 337 2.22 -15.27 -7.23
C ALA A 337 2.49 -15.05 -8.73
N SER A 338 3.57 -14.35 -9.07
CA SER A 338 3.98 -14.18 -10.48
C SER A 338 4.45 -15.49 -11.12
N ARG A 339 5.11 -16.37 -10.35
CA ARG A 339 5.64 -17.65 -10.85
C ARG A 339 4.57 -18.73 -11.02
N THR A 340 3.44 -18.64 -10.30
CA THR A 340 2.32 -19.60 -10.50
C THR A 340 1.56 -19.35 -11.80
N ALA A 341 1.72 -18.19 -12.42
CA ALA A 341 1.08 -17.84 -13.68
C ALA A 341 2.00 -18.05 -14.88
N SER A 342 1.40 -18.35 -16.05
CA SER A 342 2.14 -18.36 -17.33
C SER A 342 2.70 -16.96 -17.63
N GLU A 343 3.74 -16.86 -18.46
CA GLU A 343 4.35 -15.58 -18.84
C GLU A 343 3.32 -14.54 -19.36
N HIS A 344 2.28 -15.01 -20.03
CA HIS A 344 1.20 -14.17 -20.57
C HIS A 344 0.18 -13.75 -19.49
N ASP A 345 0.04 -14.51 -18.40
CA ASP A 345 -0.96 -14.29 -17.34
C ASP A 345 -0.38 -13.62 -16.07
N GLN A 346 0.92 -13.38 -16.00
CA GLN A 346 1.57 -12.76 -14.82
C GLN A 346 0.91 -11.44 -14.41
N GLY A 347 0.59 -10.58 -15.38
CA GLY A 347 -0.10 -9.31 -15.12
C GLY A 347 -1.48 -9.51 -14.48
N ARG A 348 -2.20 -10.56 -14.91
CA ARG A 348 -3.50 -10.94 -14.34
C ARG A 348 -3.35 -11.44 -12.91
N ALA A 349 -2.39 -12.32 -12.65
CA ALA A 349 -2.12 -12.87 -11.32
C ALA A 349 -1.76 -11.75 -10.33
N LEU A 350 -0.85 -10.86 -10.70
CA LEU A 350 -0.49 -9.69 -9.88
C LEU A 350 -1.66 -8.73 -9.68
N GLY A 351 -2.51 -8.55 -10.69
CA GLY A 351 -3.73 -7.74 -10.58
C GLY A 351 -4.72 -8.29 -9.56
N ILE A 352 -4.92 -9.62 -9.51
CA ILE A 352 -5.77 -10.29 -8.53
C ILE A 352 -5.16 -10.14 -7.13
N LEU A 353 -3.85 -10.38 -6.97
CA LEU A 353 -3.15 -10.21 -5.71
C LEU A 353 -3.31 -8.79 -5.17
N GLN A 354 -3.12 -7.76 -6.00
CA GLN A 354 -3.28 -6.35 -5.62
C GLN A 354 -4.73 -5.98 -5.28
N SER A 355 -5.70 -6.61 -5.95
CA SER A 355 -7.12 -6.43 -5.61
C SER A 355 -7.42 -6.98 -4.23
N GLY A 356 -6.90 -8.18 -3.90
CA GLY A 356 -6.96 -8.74 -2.54
C GLY A 356 -6.29 -7.82 -1.52
N GLY A 357 -5.11 -7.27 -1.83
CA GLY A 357 -4.42 -6.29 -0.99
C GLY A 357 -5.22 -5.00 -0.77
N SER A 358 -5.94 -4.51 -1.78
CA SER A 358 -6.80 -3.32 -1.62
C SER A 358 -8.00 -3.59 -0.70
N LEU A 359 -8.61 -4.77 -0.84
CA LEU A 359 -9.66 -5.21 0.08
C LEU A 359 -9.14 -5.38 1.51
N ALA A 360 -7.94 -5.96 1.68
CA ALA A 360 -7.29 -6.11 2.98
C ALA A 360 -7.03 -4.74 3.65
N ARG A 361 -6.58 -3.74 2.87
CA ARG A 361 -6.40 -2.35 3.34
C ARG A 361 -7.72 -1.67 3.71
N ALA A 362 -8.85 -2.13 3.20
CA ALA A 362 -10.16 -1.66 3.63
C ALA A 362 -10.62 -2.37 4.92
N VAL A 363 -10.47 -3.70 4.97
CA VAL A 363 -10.90 -4.54 6.11
C VAL A 363 -10.08 -4.25 7.36
N GLY A 364 -8.75 -4.10 7.22
CA GLY A 364 -7.84 -3.93 8.37
C GLY A 364 -8.23 -2.78 9.30
N PRO A 365 -8.33 -1.53 8.83
CA PRO A 365 -8.71 -0.40 9.69
C PRO A 365 -10.12 -0.50 10.27
N VAL A 366 -11.08 -1.11 9.56
CA VAL A 366 -12.43 -1.37 10.11
C VAL A 366 -12.34 -2.33 11.29
N VAL A 367 -11.68 -3.47 11.11
CA VAL A 367 -11.48 -4.45 12.18
C VAL A 367 -10.68 -3.82 13.32
N GLY A 368 -9.60 -3.12 13.03
CA GLY A 368 -8.79 -2.42 14.01
C GLY A 368 -9.59 -1.39 14.81
N GLY A 369 -10.42 -0.59 14.14
CA GLY A 369 -11.27 0.43 14.76
C GLY A 369 -12.34 -0.18 15.67
N LEU A 370 -12.98 -1.26 15.24
CA LEU A 370 -13.95 -2.00 16.08
C LEU A 370 -13.29 -2.64 17.30
N LEU A 371 -12.09 -3.19 17.15
CA LEU A 371 -11.34 -3.82 18.25
C LEU A 371 -10.75 -2.78 19.21
N LEU A 372 -10.37 -1.61 18.76
CA LEU A 372 -9.87 -0.52 19.62
C LEU A 372 -10.97 0.22 20.38
N ASN A 373 -12.22 0.05 20.01
CA ASN A 373 -13.35 0.80 20.57
C ASN A 373 -13.96 0.02 21.74
N ASN A 374 -14.02 0.62 22.94
CA ASN A 374 -14.74 0.06 24.08
C ASN A 374 -16.21 0.56 24.17
N ALA A 375 -16.93 0.18 25.22
CA ALA A 375 -18.33 0.56 25.42
C ALA A 375 -18.51 2.10 25.60
N ALA A 376 -17.48 2.79 26.06
CA ALA A 376 -17.46 4.26 26.18
C ALA A 376 -17.02 4.98 24.91
N ASN A 377 -16.90 4.27 23.77
CA ASN A 377 -16.35 4.79 22.51
C ASN A 377 -14.93 5.37 22.65
N ALA A 378 -14.15 4.83 23.56
CA ALA A 378 -12.77 5.22 23.83
C ALA A 378 -11.82 4.02 23.69
N MET A 379 -10.55 4.30 23.84
CA MET A 379 -9.46 3.33 23.83
C MET A 379 -8.93 3.15 25.25
N ASP A 380 -8.55 1.93 25.60
CA ASP A 380 -7.90 1.56 26.84
C ASP A 380 -6.88 0.44 26.61
N ASP A 381 -6.18 0.02 27.66
CA ASP A 381 -5.19 -1.03 27.58
C ASP A 381 -5.76 -2.35 27.06
N SER A 382 -6.97 -2.72 27.46
CA SER A 382 -7.60 -3.97 27.04
C SER A 382 -7.90 -3.98 25.54
N THR A 383 -8.34 -2.84 24.99
CA THR A 383 -8.60 -2.68 23.56
C THR A 383 -7.32 -2.68 22.74
N LEU A 384 -6.21 -2.15 23.28
CA LEU A 384 -4.90 -2.24 22.64
C LEU A 384 -4.45 -3.70 22.53
N TYR A 385 -4.47 -4.46 23.65
CA TYR A 385 -4.12 -5.87 23.64
C TYR A 385 -4.99 -6.66 22.66
N ARG A 386 -6.30 -6.48 22.71
CA ARG A 386 -7.26 -7.15 21.83
C ARG A 386 -6.95 -6.89 20.35
N THR A 387 -6.63 -5.66 19.98
CA THR A 387 -6.39 -5.25 18.58
C THR A 387 -5.08 -5.83 18.06
N PHE A 388 -3.99 -5.64 18.78
CA PHE A 388 -2.68 -6.11 18.32
C PHE A 388 -2.56 -7.64 18.40
N TRP A 389 -3.17 -8.28 19.40
CA TRP A 389 -3.18 -9.74 19.49
C TRP A 389 -4.08 -10.39 18.45
N ALA A 390 -5.19 -9.76 18.06
CA ALA A 390 -5.98 -10.20 16.90
C ALA A 390 -5.14 -10.14 15.61
N ALA A 391 -4.41 -9.04 15.39
CA ALA A 391 -3.49 -8.93 14.24
C ALA A 391 -2.36 -9.98 14.29
N ALA A 392 -1.81 -10.26 15.48
CA ALA A 392 -0.83 -11.34 15.69
C ALA A 392 -1.43 -12.71 15.36
N GLY A 393 -2.67 -12.98 15.80
CA GLY A 393 -3.42 -14.20 15.47
C GLY A 393 -3.63 -14.38 13.97
N ILE A 394 -3.99 -13.30 13.25
CA ILE A 394 -4.09 -13.31 11.78
C ILE A 394 -2.74 -13.70 11.17
N MET A 395 -1.61 -13.17 11.68
CA MET A 395 -0.28 -13.52 11.20
C MET A 395 0.13 -14.95 11.52
N LEU A 396 -0.29 -15.50 12.64
CA LEU A 396 -0.09 -16.94 12.97
C LEU A 396 -0.90 -17.85 12.02
N ILE A 397 -2.11 -17.45 11.64
CA ILE A 397 -2.88 -18.17 10.61
C ILE A 397 -2.15 -18.10 9.27
N ALA A 398 -1.67 -16.91 8.88
CA ALA A 398 -0.88 -16.73 7.66
C ALA A 398 0.40 -17.59 7.65
N PHE A 399 1.11 -17.65 8.80
CA PHE A 399 2.25 -18.53 9.01
C PHE A 399 1.88 -20.00 8.80
N GLY A 400 0.77 -20.46 9.41
CA GLY A 400 0.29 -21.85 9.28
C GLY A 400 -0.03 -22.22 7.83
N VAL A 401 -0.73 -21.34 7.09
CA VAL A 401 -1.03 -21.55 5.67
C VAL A 401 0.25 -21.57 4.83
N ALA A 402 1.17 -20.62 5.05
CA ALA A 402 2.44 -20.56 4.32
C ALA A 402 3.33 -21.79 4.60
N PHE A 403 3.36 -22.26 5.85
CA PHE A 403 4.10 -23.45 6.25
C PHE A 403 3.56 -24.71 5.59
N TYR A 404 2.23 -24.89 5.60
CA TYR A 404 1.56 -26.01 4.93
C TYR A 404 1.84 -26.01 3.42
N PHE A 405 1.69 -24.87 2.77
CA PHE A 405 1.99 -24.68 1.35
C PHE A 405 3.43 -25.08 1.00
N SER A 406 4.41 -24.62 1.79
CA SER A 406 5.83 -24.90 1.52
C SER A 406 6.18 -26.39 1.55
N ARG A 407 5.48 -27.19 2.34
CA ARG A 407 5.63 -28.65 2.38
C ARG A 407 5.05 -29.33 1.13
N THR A 408 3.86 -28.90 0.72
CA THR A 408 3.15 -29.48 -0.42
C THR A 408 3.88 -29.24 -1.78
N VAL A 409 4.51 -28.08 -1.93
CA VAL A 409 5.31 -27.75 -3.13
C VAL A 409 6.60 -28.57 -3.17
N LYS A 410 7.25 -28.79 -2.03
CA LYS A 410 8.48 -29.58 -1.92
C LYS A 410 8.25 -31.06 -2.26
N ASP A 411 7.12 -31.62 -1.85
CA ASP A 411 6.77 -33.02 -2.14
C ASP A 411 6.51 -33.24 -3.65
N ARG A 412 6.00 -32.22 -4.37
CA ARG A 412 5.82 -32.29 -5.84
C ARG A 412 7.11 -32.15 -6.64
N SER A 413 8.13 -31.48 -6.10
CA SER A 413 9.44 -31.36 -6.75
C SER A 413 10.33 -32.60 -6.58
N LEU A 414 9.93 -33.53 -5.73
CA LEU A 414 10.60 -34.80 -5.46
C LEU A 414 9.88 -36.02 -6.08
N ALA A 415 8.69 -35.85 -6.64
CA ALA A 415 7.90 -36.81 -7.39
C ALA A 415 7.98 -36.49 -8.90
#